data_f5a85ea62c58136e8f54a42b4fe53620
#
_entry.id   f5a85ea62c58136e8f54a42b4fe53620
#
_cell.length_a   1.000
_cell.length_b   1.000
_cell.length_c   1.000
_cell.angle_alpha   90.00
_cell.angle_beta   90.00
_cell.angle_gamma   90.00
#
_symmetry.space_group_name_H-M   'P 1'
#
loop_
_entity.id
_entity.type
_entity.pdbx_description
1 polymer ?
#
loop_
_entity_poly.entity_id
_entity_poly.type
_entity_poly.pdbx_seq_one_letter_code
_entity_poly.pdbx_strand_id
1 'polypeptide(L)'
;YSLGTSPIHEHRLCALVILVNLFEKSKDEKVRKTIFGTWMKLLREGHINNWDLVDVSAHKIGGWLIGRPDAMKSLEKLAKSKKLWERRTSIIFTFAFMRAGSLDESLEIAELLVDDEHDLIHKAVGWVMREVGKRDIEVLRAFLHAHAATMPRTMLRYAIEKMGETERKRWLAMKISR
;
A
#
# COMPACT_ATOMS: atom_id res chain seq x y z
N TYR A 1 -7.47 16.80 -15.44
CA TYR A 1 -6.35 17.27 -14.60
C TYR A 1 -6.81 18.39 -13.63
N SER A 2 -7.47 19.44 -14.11
CA SER A 2 -7.91 20.59 -13.29
C SER A 2 -8.70 20.20 -12.03
N LEU A 3 -9.60 19.20 -12.14
CA LEU A 3 -10.33 18.69 -10.99
C LEU A 3 -9.41 18.04 -9.93
N GLY A 4 -8.36 17.34 -10.38
CA GLY A 4 -7.38 16.68 -9.53
C GLY A 4 -6.44 17.62 -8.78
N THR A 5 -6.32 18.87 -9.24
CA THR A 5 -5.51 19.93 -8.62
C THR A 5 -6.33 20.94 -7.83
N SER A 6 -7.65 20.72 -7.71
CA SER A 6 -8.56 21.60 -6.96
C SER A 6 -8.15 21.72 -5.49
N PRO A 7 -8.31 22.90 -4.84
CA PRO A 7 -8.15 23.03 -3.40
C PRO A 7 -9.21 22.25 -2.61
N ILE A 8 -10.35 21.95 -3.23
CA ILE A 8 -11.46 21.21 -2.60
C ILE A 8 -11.16 19.72 -2.61
N HIS A 9 -11.20 19.09 -1.44
CA HIS A 9 -10.87 17.67 -1.26
C HIS A 9 -11.75 16.73 -2.11
N GLU A 10 -13.06 16.94 -2.09
CA GLU A 10 -14.05 16.13 -2.79
C GLU A 10 -13.88 16.20 -4.32
N HIS A 11 -13.42 17.33 -4.84
CA HIS A 11 -13.08 17.45 -6.27
C HIS A 11 -11.90 16.55 -6.64
N ARG A 12 -10.86 16.50 -5.80
CA ARG A 12 -9.70 15.62 -6.01
C ARG A 12 -10.12 14.15 -5.88
N LEU A 13 -10.94 13.82 -4.89
CA LEU A 13 -11.50 12.47 -4.72
C LEU A 13 -12.27 12.04 -5.97
N CYS A 14 -13.18 12.88 -6.47
CA CYS A 14 -13.94 12.63 -7.68
C CYS A 14 -13.00 12.41 -8.89
N ALA A 15 -11.97 13.26 -9.06
CA ALA A 15 -10.98 13.09 -10.12
C ALA A 15 -10.28 11.73 -10.07
N LEU A 16 -9.90 11.27 -8.88
CA LEU A 16 -9.22 9.97 -8.70
C LEU A 16 -10.16 8.80 -8.99
N VAL A 17 -11.42 8.88 -8.58
CA VAL A 17 -12.45 7.88 -8.91
C VAL A 17 -12.66 7.81 -10.43
N ILE A 18 -12.71 8.96 -11.12
CA ILE A 18 -12.80 9.00 -12.59
C ILE A 18 -11.57 8.34 -13.23
N LEU A 19 -10.35 8.66 -12.76
CA LEU A 19 -9.11 8.05 -13.27
C LEU A 19 -9.12 6.53 -13.08
N VAL A 20 -9.55 6.03 -11.92
CA VAL A 20 -9.68 4.60 -11.64
C VAL A 20 -10.66 3.95 -12.63
N ASN A 21 -11.86 4.53 -12.80
CA ASN A 21 -12.86 3.99 -13.72
C ASN A 21 -12.34 3.93 -15.17
N LEU A 22 -11.66 4.98 -15.63
CA LEU A 22 -11.06 5.01 -16.97
C LEU A 22 -9.94 3.98 -17.10
N PHE A 23 -9.12 3.81 -16.05
CA PHE A 23 -8.03 2.84 -16.03
C PHE A 23 -8.54 1.39 -16.10
N GLU A 24 -9.57 1.05 -15.32
CA GLU A 24 -10.14 -0.29 -15.28
C GLU A 24 -10.90 -0.65 -16.57
N LYS A 25 -11.58 0.31 -17.18
CA LYS A 25 -12.33 0.10 -18.42
C LYS A 25 -11.43 0.05 -19.67
N SER A 26 -10.28 0.71 -19.65
CA SER A 26 -9.40 0.76 -20.82
C SER A 26 -8.58 -0.52 -20.96
N LYS A 27 -8.58 -1.08 -22.19
CA LYS A 27 -7.64 -2.12 -22.62
C LYS A 27 -6.44 -1.54 -23.39
N ASP A 28 -6.50 -0.27 -23.75
CA ASP A 28 -5.43 0.42 -24.48
C ASP A 28 -4.29 0.77 -23.51
N GLU A 29 -3.12 0.23 -23.80
CA GLU A 29 -1.92 0.44 -22.98
C GLU A 29 -1.47 1.91 -22.97
N LYS A 30 -1.62 2.64 -24.08
CA LYS A 30 -1.26 4.08 -24.14
C LYS A 30 -2.15 4.90 -23.23
N VAL A 31 -3.45 4.61 -23.23
CA VAL A 31 -4.42 5.26 -22.34
C VAL A 31 -4.10 4.96 -20.88
N ARG A 32 -3.87 3.68 -20.54
CA ARG A 32 -3.51 3.28 -19.16
C ARG A 32 -2.20 3.93 -18.70
N LYS A 33 -1.19 4.02 -19.59
CA LYS A 33 0.07 4.73 -19.32
C LYS A 33 -0.15 6.19 -19.00
N THR A 34 -0.99 6.86 -19.78
CA THR A 34 -1.33 8.27 -19.58
C THR A 34 -2.04 8.49 -18.25
N ILE A 35 -2.99 7.62 -17.90
CA ILE A 35 -3.73 7.68 -16.62
C ILE A 35 -2.76 7.47 -15.45
N PHE A 36 -1.92 6.44 -15.49
CA PHE A 36 -0.90 6.19 -14.48
C PHE A 36 0.04 7.39 -14.33
N GLY A 37 0.55 7.94 -15.43
CA GLY A 37 1.42 9.12 -15.42
C GLY A 37 0.74 10.34 -14.81
N THR A 38 -0.54 10.58 -15.13
CA THR A 38 -1.35 11.66 -14.55
C THR A 38 -1.53 11.47 -13.04
N TRP A 39 -1.87 10.26 -12.60
CA TRP A 39 -2.02 9.93 -11.19
C TRP A 39 -0.71 10.14 -10.42
N MET A 40 0.42 9.64 -10.97
CA MET A 40 1.75 9.82 -10.37
C MET A 40 2.18 11.29 -10.31
N LYS A 41 1.78 12.09 -11.30
CA LYS A 41 2.02 13.54 -11.29
C LYS A 41 1.26 14.20 -10.13
N LEU A 42 -0.04 13.92 -9.98
CA LEU A 42 -0.86 14.42 -8.87
C LEU A 42 -0.28 14.06 -7.50
N LEU A 43 0.23 12.83 -7.33
CA LEU A 43 0.90 12.40 -6.11
C LEU A 43 2.16 13.23 -5.83
N ARG A 44 3.05 13.36 -6.82
CA ARG A 44 4.33 14.08 -6.67
C ARG A 44 4.15 15.56 -6.41
N GLU A 45 3.13 16.17 -7.00
CA GLU A 45 2.76 17.58 -6.81
C GLU A 45 2.03 17.83 -5.48
N GLY A 46 1.69 16.77 -4.72
CA GLY A 46 1.07 16.90 -3.39
C GLY A 46 -0.45 17.08 -3.43
N HIS A 47 -1.10 16.78 -4.56
CA HIS A 47 -2.57 16.84 -4.66
C HIS A 47 -3.24 15.57 -4.10
N ILE A 48 -2.51 14.44 -4.06
CA ILE A 48 -2.92 13.24 -3.33
C ILE A 48 -2.27 13.31 -1.94
N ASN A 49 -2.96 13.95 -1.02
CA ASN A 49 -2.41 14.38 0.28
C ASN A 49 -3.27 13.97 1.48
N ASN A 50 -4.06 12.94 1.32
CA ASN A 50 -4.82 12.32 2.41
C ASN A 50 -4.88 10.79 2.18
N TRP A 51 -5.07 10.03 3.28
CA TRP A 51 -5.11 8.56 3.24
C TRP A 51 -6.23 8.04 2.34
N ASP A 52 -7.43 8.65 2.35
CA ASP A 52 -8.57 8.23 1.54
C ASP A 52 -8.32 8.42 0.03
N LEU A 53 -7.63 9.51 -0.37
CA LEU A 53 -7.24 9.74 -1.77
C LEU A 53 -6.29 8.66 -2.29
N VAL A 54 -5.33 8.23 -1.45
CA VAL A 54 -4.44 7.12 -1.78
C VAL A 54 -5.22 5.81 -1.85
N ASP A 55 -5.97 5.49 -0.79
CA ASP A 55 -6.58 4.17 -0.61
C ASP A 55 -7.68 3.87 -1.64
N VAL A 56 -8.49 4.89 -2.03
CA VAL A 56 -9.55 4.72 -3.04
C VAL A 56 -8.99 4.45 -4.44
N SER A 57 -7.76 4.86 -4.74
CA SER A 57 -7.25 4.87 -6.10
C SER A 57 -6.00 4.03 -6.32
N ALA A 58 -5.02 4.08 -5.42
CA ALA A 58 -3.72 3.45 -5.60
C ALA A 58 -3.83 1.94 -5.83
N HIS A 59 -4.65 1.24 -5.06
CA HIS A 59 -4.82 -0.20 -5.17
C HIS A 59 -5.26 -0.68 -6.58
N LYS A 60 -5.86 0.19 -7.40
CA LYS A 60 -6.25 -0.09 -8.80
C LYS A 60 -5.18 0.38 -9.78
N ILE A 61 -4.73 1.62 -9.60
CA ILE A 61 -3.74 2.25 -10.49
C ILE A 61 -2.40 1.51 -10.46
N GLY A 62 -2.02 0.91 -9.32
CA GLY A 62 -0.86 0.02 -9.18
C GLY A 62 -0.84 -1.16 -10.15
N GLY A 63 -2.00 -1.55 -10.70
CA GLY A 63 -2.12 -2.56 -11.76
C GLY A 63 -1.34 -2.22 -13.04
N TRP A 64 -0.92 -0.97 -13.22
CA TRP A 64 -0.01 -0.58 -14.30
C TRP A 64 1.38 -1.24 -14.17
N LEU A 65 1.83 -1.49 -12.95
CA LEU A 65 3.16 -2.03 -12.68
C LEU A 65 3.27 -3.55 -12.90
N ILE A 66 2.16 -4.27 -12.95
CA ILE A 66 2.16 -5.73 -13.09
C ILE A 66 2.85 -6.15 -14.39
N GLY A 67 3.81 -7.08 -14.30
CA GLY A 67 4.57 -7.60 -15.43
C GLY A 67 5.62 -6.65 -16.01
N ARG A 68 5.88 -5.50 -15.38
CA ARG A 68 6.92 -4.57 -15.80
C ARG A 68 8.25 -4.89 -15.10
N PRO A 69 9.37 -4.89 -15.83
CA PRO A 69 10.68 -5.27 -15.26
C PRO A 69 11.18 -4.28 -14.20
N ASP A 70 10.70 -3.05 -14.19
CA ASP A 70 11.06 -1.99 -13.22
C ASP A 70 10.01 -1.79 -12.13
N ALA A 71 9.04 -2.69 -12.01
CA ALA A 71 7.94 -2.58 -11.05
C ALA A 71 8.46 -2.45 -9.62
N MET A 72 9.28 -3.41 -9.18
CA MET A 72 9.83 -3.43 -7.82
C MET A 72 10.69 -2.20 -7.53
N LYS A 73 11.57 -1.81 -8.46
CA LYS A 73 12.37 -0.59 -8.34
C LYS A 73 11.51 0.66 -8.17
N SER A 74 10.36 0.71 -8.86
CA SER A 74 9.41 1.81 -8.74
C SER A 74 8.72 1.84 -7.37
N LEU A 75 8.34 0.68 -6.83
CA LEU A 75 7.76 0.54 -5.49
C LEU A 75 8.77 0.92 -4.40
N GLU A 76 10.00 0.41 -4.48
CA GLU A 76 11.08 0.75 -3.55
C GLU A 76 11.40 2.25 -3.52
N LYS A 77 11.44 2.89 -4.72
CA LYS A 77 11.65 4.33 -4.80
C LYS A 77 10.60 5.12 -4.06
N LEU A 78 9.34 4.69 -4.12
CA LEU A 78 8.24 5.29 -3.37
C LEU A 78 8.37 4.99 -1.88
N ALA A 79 8.71 3.76 -1.49
CA ALA A 79 8.87 3.36 -0.10
C ALA A 79 9.99 4.15 0.61
N LYS A 80 11.07 4.48 -0.10
CA LYS A 80 12.23 5.25 0.40
C LYS A 80 12.03 6.78 0.32
N SER A 81 10.85 7.26 -0.09
CA SER A 81 10.58 8.70 -0.22
C SER A 81 10.44 9.40 1.14
N LYS A 82 10.89 10.66 1.20
CA LYS A 82 10.63 11.54 2.35
C LYS A 82 9.15 11.94 2.48
N LYS A 83 8.38 11.83 1.40
CA LYS A 83 6.96 12.19 1.37
C LYS A 83 6.08 11.04 1.88
N LEU A 84 5.29 11.31 2.91
CA LEU A 84 4.39 10.35 3.53
C LEU A 84 3.51 9.61 2.52
N TRP A 85 2.87 10.37 1.63
CA TRP A 85 1.89 9.81 0.69
C TRP A 85 2.53 8.96 -0.41
N GLU A 86 3.79 9.22 -0.77
CA GLU A 86 4.56 8.35 -1.66
C GLU A 86 4.86 7.01 -0.98
N ARG A 87 5.32 7.03 0.31
CA ARG A 87 5.54 5.81 1.08
C ARG A 87 4.25 5.00 1.28
N ARG A 88 3.13 5.68 1.61
CA ARG A 88 1.83 4.99 1.70
C ARG A 88 1.41 4.38 0.36
N THR A 89 1.62 5.10 -0.75
CA THR A 89 1.31 4.61 -2.09
C THR A 89 2.08 3.33 -2.42
N SER A 90 3.36 3.22 -2.03
CA SER A 90 4.17 2.04 -2.34
C SER A 90 3.52 0.75 -1.83
N ILE A 91 3.10 0.75 -0.57
CA ILE A 91 2.49 -0.44 0.03
C ILE A 91 1.05 -0.67 -0.46
N ILE A 92 0.26 0.38 -0.73
CA ILE A 92 -1.10 0.23 -1.25
C ILE A 92 -1.09 -0.24 -2.72
N PHE A 93 -0.09 0.12 -3.52
CA PHE A 93 0.07 -0.41 -4.88
C PHE A 93 0.20 -1.94 -4.91
N THR A 94 0.79 -2.55 -3.87
CA THR A 94 0.99 -4.01 -3.82
C THR A 94 -0.31 -4.80 -3.79
N PHE A 95 -1.45 -4.20 -3.44
CA PHE A 95 -2.76 -4.84 -3.60
C PHE A 95 -3.06 -5.27 -5.04
N ALA A 96 -2.51 -4.58 -6.04
CA ALA A 96 -2.66 -4.99 -7.43
C ALA A 96 -1.95 -6.31 -7.71
N PHE A 97 -0.73 -6.47 -7.23
CA PHE A 97 0.07 -7.71 -7.34
C PHE A 97 -0.58 -8.85 -6.57
N MET A 98 -1.05 -8.57 -5.37
CA MET A 98 -1.78 -9.52 -4.54
C MET A 98 -3.04 -10.07 -5.24
N ARG A 99 -3.76 -9.23 -6.01
CA ARG A 99 -4.88 -9.68 -6.86
C ARG A 99 -4.42 -10.48 -8.07
N ALA A 100 -3.21 -10.25 -8.56
CA ALA A 100 -2.59 -11.03 -9.63
C ALA A 100 -1.94 -12.34 -9.15
N GLY A 101 -1.99 -12.63 -7.84
CA GLY A 101 -1.51 -13.86 -7.25
C GLY A 101 -0.10 -13.81 -6.66
N SER A 102 0.57 -12.64 -6.66
CA SER A 102 1.89 -12.47 -6.02
C SER A 102 1.76 -11.80 -4.66
N LEU A 103 2.51 -12.31 -3.67
CA LEU A 103 2.63 -11.72 -2.33
C LEU A 103 4.01 -11.08 -2.12
N ASP A 104 4.98 -11.37 -2.98
CA ASP A 104 6.38 -10.99 -2.81
C ASP A 104 6.55 -9.47 -2.71
N GLU A 105 5.90 -8.71 -3.60
CA GLU A 105 5.98 -7.25 -3.58
C GLU A 105 5.40 -6.65 -2.30
N SER A 106 4.38 -7.31 -1.73
CA SER A 106 3.80 -6.86 -0.46
C SER A 106 4.76 -7.09 0.70
N LEU A 107 5.47 -8.23 0.70
CA LEU A 107 6.45 -8.56 1.72
C LEU A 107 7.66 -7.63 1.62
N GLU A 108 8.26 -7.49 0.44
CA GLU A 108 9.44 -6.65 0.25
C GLU A 108 9.19 -5.18 0.61
N ILE A 109 8.03 -4.64 0.24
CA ILE A 109 7.69 -3.26 0.62
C ILE A 109 7.31 -3.14 2.10
N ALA A 110 6.68 -4.15 2.71
CA ALA A 110 6.42 -4.17 4.14
C ALA A 110 7.72 -4.19 4.96
N GLU A 111 8.72 -4.96 4.54
CA GLU A 111 10.07 -4.99 5.12
C GLU A 111 10.74 -3.61 5.11
N LEU A 112 10.65 -2.88 3.99
CA LEU A 112 11.21 -1.54 3.86
C LEU A 112 10.52 -0.50 4.76
N LEU A 113 9.27 -0.75 5.13
CA LEU A 113 8.43 0.18 5.88
C LEU A 113 8.16 -0.27 7.33
N VAL A 114 8.72 -1.41 7.76
CA VAL A 114 8.43 -1.98 9.08
C VAL A 114 8.84 -1.05 10.23
N ASP A 115 9.90 -0.27 10.04
CA ASP A 115 10.44 0.68 11.03
C ASP A 115 10.02 2.14 10.74
N ASP A 116 9.06 2.38 9.84
CA ASP A 116 8.57 3.74 9.59
C ASP A 116 7.97 4.35 10.86
N GLU A 117 8.24 5.62 11.10
CA GLU A 117 7.80 6.31 12.33
C GLU A 117 6.34 6.78 12.27
N HIS A 118 5.72 6.81 11.07
CA HIS A 118 4.42 7.45 10.89
C HIS A 118 3.24 6.47 11.06
N ASP A 119 2.30 6.79 11.94
CA ASP A 119 1.13 5.95 12.27
C ASP A 119 0.28 5.56 11.04
N LEU A 120 0.14 6.46 10.04
CA LEU A 120 -0.57 6.14 8.81
C LEU A 120 0.15 5.11 7.93
N ILE A 121 1.48 4.98 8.05
CA ILE A 121 2.23 3.88 7.42
C ILE A 121 2.04 2.60 8.22
N HIS A 122 2.10 2.66 9.55
CA HIS A 122 1.82 1.49 10.41
C HIS A 122 0.47 0.85 10.08
N LYS A 123 -0.57 1.68 9.93
CA LYS A 123 -1.92 1.21 9.55
C LYS A 123 -1.95 0.60 8.15
N ALA A 124 -1.27 1.22 7.18
CA ALA A 124 -1.24 0.72 5.81
C ALA A 124 -0.51 -0.61 5.69
N VAL A 125 0.70 -0.72 6.25
CA VAL A 125 1.48 -1.97 6.27
C VAL A 125 0.71 -3.06 7.01
N GLY A 126 0.19 -2.77 8.20
CA GLY A 126 -0.61 -3.72 8.96
C GLY A 126 -1.85 -4.20 8.20
N TRP A 127 -2.54 -3.30 7.48
CA TRP A 127 -3.67 -3.67 6.62
C TRP A 127 -3.23 -4.60 5.49
N VAL A 128 -2.17 -4.26 4.76
CA VAL A 128 -1.67 -5.09 3.66
C VAL A 128 -1.25 -6.47 4.19
N MET A 129 -0.52 -6.54 5.31
CA MET A 129 -0.12 -7.82 5.91
C MET A 129 -1.31 -8.64 6.39
N ARG A 130 -2.38 -8.02 6.89
CA ARG A 130 -3.64 -8.71 7.16
C ARG A 130 -4.25 -9.32 5.90
N GLU A 131 -4.21 -8.64 4.79
CA GLU A 131 -4.72 -9.15 3.50
C GLU A 131 -3.81 -10.25 2.92
N VAL A 132 -2.49 -10.19 3.15
CA VAL A 132 -1.56 -11.31 2.91
C VAL A 132 -1.99 -12.53 3.72
N GLY A 133 -2.22 -12.38 5.03
CA GLY A 133 -2.62 -13.47 5.90
C GLY A 133 -3.97 -14.11 5.56
N LYS A 134 -4.88 -13.39 4.90
CA LYS A 134 -6.13 -13.95 4.39
C LYS A 134 -5.90 -14.88 3.17
N ARG A 135 -4.80 -14.73 2.45
CA ARG A 135 -4.42 -15.54 1.30
C ARG A 135 -3.52 -16.70 1.70
N ASP A 136 -2.53 -16.38 2.53
CA ASP A 136 -1.58 -17.35 3.08
C ASP A 136 -1.21 -16.94 4.51
N ILE A 137 -1.75 -17.68 5.47
CA ILE A 137 -1.52 -17.41 6.89
C ILE A 137 -0.08 -17.73 7.31
N GLU A 138 0.58 -18.69 6.66
CA GLU A 138 1.95 -19.06 6.99
C GLU A 138 2.94 -17.97 6.56
N VAL A 139 2.68 -17.32 5.43
CA VAL A 139 3.45 -16.16 4.98
C VAL A 139 3.34 -15.02 5.99
N LEU A 140 2.13 -14.72 6.48
CA LEU A 140 1.96 -13.73 7.55
C LEU A 140 2.68 -14.15 8.83
N ARG A 141 2.59 -15.41 9.24
CA ARG A 141 3.29 -15.93 10.43
C ARG A 141 4.80 -15.80 10.32
N ALA A 142 5.37 -16.11 9.15
CA ALA A 142 6.80 -15.94 8.89
C ALA A 142 7.24 -14.48 9.06
N PHE A 143 6.51 -13.53 8.47
CA PHE A 143 6.75 -12.10 8.65
C PHE A 143 6.66 -11.68 10.14
N LEU A 144 5.64 -12.15 10.85
CA LEU A 144 5.47 -11.84 12.28
C LEU A 144 6.56 -12.45 13.15
N HIS A 145 7.08 -13.64 12.83
CA HIS A 145 8.23 -14.22 13.56
C HIS A 145 9.46 -13.34 13.47
N ALA A 146 9.70 -12.70 12.33
CA ALA A 146 10.82 -11.80 12.14
C ALA A 146 10.62 -10.44 12.84
N HIS A 147 9.39 -9.91 12.85
CA HIS A 147 9.17 -8.49 13.15
C HIS A 147 8.27 -8.20 14.36
N ALA A 148 7.43 -9.13 14.83
CA ALA A 148 6.40 -8.83 15.84
C ALA A 148 6.95 -8.29 17.18
N ALA A 149 8.19 -8.61 17.53
CA ALA A 149 8.85 -8.12 18.74
C ALA A 149 9.25 -6.64 18.65
N THR A 150 9.58 -6.15 17.45
CA THR A 150 10.17 -4.82 17.20
C THR A 150 9.23 -3.85 16.49
N MET A 151 8.38 -4.37 15.59
CA MET A 151 7.49 -3.54 14.78
C MET A 151 6.53 -2.67 15.62
N PRO A 152 6.08 -1.52 15.10
CA PRO A 152 5.11 -0.66 15.77
C PRO A 152 3.83 -1.40 16.18
N ARG A 153 3.37 -1.17 17.40
CA ARG A 153 2.20 -1.89 17.96
C ARG A 153 0.92 -1.68 17.15
N THR A 154 0.74 -0.50 16.55
CA THR A 154 -0.36 -0.24 15.63
C THR A 154 -0.29 -1.17 14.42
N MET A 155 0.88 -1.29 13.80
CA MET A 155 1.11 -2.16 12.63
C MET A 155 0.79 -3.62 12.98
N LEU A 156 1.32 -4.13 14.09
CA LEU A 156 1.06 -5.49 14.57
C LEU A 156 -0.44 -5.72 14.78
N ARG A 157 -1.15 -4.82 15.49
CA ARG A 157 -2.59 -4.98 15.76
C ARG A 157 -3.41 -5.07 14.48
N TYR A 158 -3.09 -4.26 13.47
CA TYR A 158 -3.74 -4.31 12.16
C TYR A 158 -3.46 -5.62 11.43
N ALA A 159 -2.19 -6.07 11.43
CA ALA A 159 -1.80 -7.30 10.74
C ALA A 159 -2.52 -8.55 11.29
N ILE A 160 -2.66 -8.65 12.61
CA ILE A 160 -3.23 -9.82 13.29
C ILE A 160 -4.74 -9.73 13.55
N GLU A 161 -5.42 -8.68 13.06
CA GLU A 161 -6.85 -8.41 13.38
C GLU A 161 -7.77 -9.61 13.09
N LYS A 162 -7.48 -10.39 12.06
CA LYS A 162 -8.31 -11.55 11.63
C LYS A 162 -7.85 -12.89 12.22
N MET A 163 -6.79 -12.92 13.01
CA MET A 163 -6.35 -14.12 13.72
C MET A 163 -7.24 -14.43 14.93
N GLY A 164 -7.27 -15.70 15.35
CA GLY A 164 -7.98 -16.12 16.55
C GLY A 164 -7.42 -15.44 17.81
N GLU A 165 -8.25 -15.28 18.84
CA GLU A 165 -7.92 -14.53 20.05
C GLU A 165 -6.65 -15.02 20.74
N THR A 166 -6.49 -16.35 20.89
CA THR A 166 -5.32 -16.97 21.53
C THR A 166 -4.03 -16.63 20.78
N GLU A 167 -4.06 -16.73 19.45
CA GLU A 167 -2.90 -16.43 18.61
C GLU A 167 -2.57 -14.94 18.64
N ARG A 168 -3.58 -14.07 18.59
CA ARG A 168 -3.39 -12.61 18.73
C ARG A 168 -2.71 -12.25 20.06
N LYS A 169 -3.16 -12.85 21.18
CA LYS A 169 -2.54 -12.62 22.49
C LYS A 169 -1.07 -13.04 22.51
N ARG A 170 -0.73 -14.18 21.87
CA ARG A 170 0.66 -14.64 21.75
C ARG A 170 1.53 -13.65 21.00
N TRP A 171 1.09 -13.16 19.83
CA TRP A 171 1.84 -12.17 19.06
C TRP A 171 1.99 -10.85 19.81
N LEU A 172 0.93 -10.39 20.48
CA LEU A 172 0.96 -9.17 21.30
C LEU A 172 1.87 -9.28 22.53
N ALA A 173 2.13 -10.47 23.04
CA ALA A 173 3.03 -10.70 24.17
C ALA A 173 4.51 -10.74 23.77
N MET A 174 4.84 -10.87 22.48
CA MET A 174 6.23 -10.90 22.03
C MET A 174 6.92 -9.56 22.34
N LYS A 175 8.12 -9.67 22.92
CA LYS A 175 9.02 -8.55 23.26
C LYS A 175 10.41 -8.92 22.80
N ILE A 176 11.24 -7.91 22.55
CA ILE A 176 12.67 -8.10 22.33
C ILE A 176 13.21 -8.80 23.59
N SER A 177 13.79 -9.99 23.43
CA SER A 177 14.60 -10.60 24.48
C SER A 177 15.81 -9.68 24.70
N ARG A 178 15.84 -9.03 25.87
CA ARG A 178 17.03 -8.25 26.30
C ARG A 178 18.17 -9.18 26.68
#